data_3db7906a0db69f04cf0b7effc1673e09
#
_entry.id   3db7906a0db69f04cf0b7effc1673e09
#
_cell.length_a   1.000
_cell.length_b   1.000
_cell.length_c   1.000
_cell.angle_alpha   90.00
_cell.angle_beta   90.00
_cell.angle_gamma   90.00
#
_symmetry.space_group_name_H-M   'P 1'
#
loop_
_entity.id
_entity.type
_entity.pdbx_description
1 polymer ?
#
loop_
_entity_poly.entity_id
_entity_poly.type
_entity_poly.pdbx_seq_one_letter_code
_entity_poly.pdbx_strand_id
1 'polypeptide(L)'
;MFIPDEGYYFGLGAFETIAVENGFPQFLPQHYKRLLLALKFLNLNIDFSKIEEKVNMNLAQKEMQEGRKVLKITVSEENIFVTTRTNTYQKEDYEKGFATAISNVRRNQTSPFTYHKTLNYGDCIMEKRRAKEMGIQEPIFLNTRGEIAEGATTNVFFVKDEQIVAPPLSCGMLPGIIREYLYDAYTIK
;
A
#
# COMPACT_ATOMS: atom_id res chain seq x y z
N MET A 1 14.83 -3.93 19.85
CA MET A 1 14.08 -3.09 20.83
C MET A 1 13.47 -1.94 20.05
N PHE A 2 12.24 -1.51 20.35
CA PHE A 2 11.61 -0.34 19.73
C PHE A 2 12.17 0.95 20.36
N ILE A 3 12.50 1.94 19.55
CA ILE A 3 12.98 3.26 19.98
C ILE A 3 11.95 4.30 19.52
N PRO A 4 11.32 5.06 20.44
CA PRO A 4 10.42 6.15 20.04
C PRO A 4 11.19 7.23 19.25
N ASP A 5 10.69 7.53 18.05
CA ASP A 5 11.28 8.49 17.11
C ASP A 5 10.18 9.30 16.41
N GLU A 6 10.52 10.12 15.43
CA GLU A 6 9.55 10.91 14.67
C GLU A 6 8.54 10.04 13.88
N GLY A 7 8.91 8.80 13.55
CA GLY A 7 7.99 7.83 12.97
C GLY A 7 6.86 7.47 13.94
N TYR A 8 7.17 7.31 15.22
CA TYR A 8 6.19 7.04 16.26
C TYR A 8 5.35 8.28 16.62
N TYR A 9 6.00 9.44 16.81
CA TYR A 9 5.30 10.66 17.26
C TYR A 9 4.50 11.35 16.15
N PHE A 10 5.01 11.37 14.92
CA PHE A 10 4.48 12.19 13.83
C PHE A 10 4.17 11.40 12.55
N GLY A 11 4.41 10.09 12.53
CA GLY A 11 4.22 9.28 11.34
C GLY A 11 5.29 9.49 10.26
N LEU A 12 6.46 10.06 10.61
CA LEU A 12 7.58 10.27 9.70
C LEU A 12 8.39 8.97 9.52
N GLY A 13 7.78 8.03 8.88
CA GLY A 13 8.33 6.75 8.49
C GLY A 13 7.60 6.23 7.26
N ALA A 14 8.06 5.13 6.70
CA ALA A 14 7.51 4.52 5.50
C ALA A 14 7.25 3.02 5.72
N PHE A 15 6.34 2.46 4.93
CA PHE A 15 6.07 1.03 4.98
C PHE A 15 5.78 0.43 3.61
N GLU A 16 6.02 -0.88 3.49
CA GLU A 16 5.58 -1.69 2.36
C GLU A 16 4.79 -2.90 2.85
N THR A 17 3.92 -3.39 1.98
CA THR A 17 3.13 -4.59 2.22
C THR A 17 3.19 -5.44 0.95
N ILE A 18 3.85 -6.59 1.05
CA ILE A 18 4.28 -7.40 -0.08
C ILE A 18 3.57 -8.75 0.02
N ALA A 19 2.88 -9.14 -1.04
CA ALA A 19 2.37 -10.51 -1.15
C ALA A 19 3.52 -11.49 -1.36
N VAL A 20 3.47 -12.60 -0.66
CA VAL A 20 4.44 -13.70 -0.81
C VAL A 20 3.65 -14.96 -1.15
N GLU A 21 4.00 -15.61 -2.25
CA GLU A 21 3.36 -16.84 -2.70
C GLU A 21 4.38 -17.97 -2.73
N ASN A 22 4.19 -18.97 -1.88
CA ASN A 22 5.10 -20.13 -1.76
C ASN A 22 6.59 -19.73 -1.62
N GLY A 23 6.87 -18.77 -0.75
CA GLY A 23 8.22 -18.25 -0.49
C GLY A 23 8.67 -17.12 -1.44
N PHE A 24 7.94 -16.85 -2.52
CA PHE A 24 8.34 -15.87 -3.53
C PHE A 24 7.63 -14.53 -3.30
N PRO A 25 8.36 -13.46 -2.90
CA PRO A 25 7.79 -12.12 -2.75
C PRO A 25 7.46 -11.53 -4.12
N GLN A 26 6.22 -11.09 -4.28
CA GLN A 26 5.73 -10.53 -5.54
C GLN A 26 6.20 -9.08 -5.69
N PHE A 27 6.77 -8.72 -6.85
CA PHE A 27 7.22 -7.36 -7.19
C PHE A 27 8.20 -6.75 -6.17
N LEU A 28 9.06 -7.55 -5.52
CA LEU A 28 9.98 -7.07 -4.47
C LEU A 28 10.86 -5.88 -4.93
N PRO A 29 11.46 -5.87 -6.13
CA PRO A 29 12.25 -4.73 -6.59
C PRO A 29 11.44 -3.43 -6.69
N GLN A 30 10.19 -3.50 -7.15
CA GLN A 30 9.30 -2.34 -7.25
C GLN A 30 8.90 -1.82 -5.86
N HIS A 31 8.65 -2.73 -4.90
CA HIS A 31 8.42 -2.38 -3.50
C HIS A 31 9.63 -1.66 -2.89
N TYR A 32 10.83 -2.16 -3.13
CA TYR A 32 12.06 -1.53 -2.67
C TYR A 32 12.26 -0.14 -3.28
N LYS A 33 12.05 0.01 -4.58
CA LYS A 33 12.11 1.30 -5.27
C LYS A 33 11.14 2.31 -4.63
N ARG A 34 9.88 1.92 -4.39
CA ARG A 34 8.87 2.79 -3.79
C ARG A 34 9.21 3.14 -2.32
N LEU A 35 9.72 2.18 -1.55
CA LEU A 35 10.20 2.42 -0.19
C LEU A 35 11.33 3.45 -0.18
N LEU A 36 12.34 3.28 -1.03
CA LEU A 36 13.45 4.22 -1.16
C LEU A 36 12.98 5.64 -1.53
N LEU A 37 11.99 5.78 -2.42
CA LEU A 37 11.41 7.07 -2.74
C LEU A 37 10.73 7.72 -1.53
N ALA A 38 10.02 6.94 -0.72
CA ALA A 38 9.39 7.44 0.49
C ALA A 38 10.43 7.83 1.56
N LEU A 39 11.46 7.02 1.76
CA LEU A 39 12.57 7.35 2.69
C LEU A 39 13.30 8.62 2.25
N LYS A 40 13.58 8.77 0.97
CA LYS A 40 14.19 9.99 0.40
C LYS A 40 13.30 11.21 0.60
N PHE A 41 12.00 11.10 0.36
CA PHE A 41 11.03 12.17 0.61
C PHE A 41 11.03 12.62 2.07
N LEU A 42 11.12 11.67 3.00
CA LEU A 42 11.16 11.93 4.44
C LEU A 42 12.55 12.35 4.96
N ASN A 43 13.56 12.42 4.08
CA ASN A 43 14.96 12.68 4.43
C ASN A 43 15.54 11.68 5.47
N LEU A 44 15.10 10.44 5.40
CA LEU A 44 15.58 9.35 6.24
C LEU A 44 16.76 8.65 5.57
N ASN A 45 17.94 8.74 6.18
CA ASN A 45 19.17 8.10 5.72
C ASN A 45 19.34 6.73 6.37
N ILE A 46 18.71 5.72 5.79
CA ILE A 46 18.68 4.35 6.29
C ILE A 46 19.65 3.48 5.49
N ASP A 47 20.44 2.68 6.17
CA ASP A 47 21.23 1.61 5.55
C ASP A 47 20.29 0.54 4.98
N PHE A 48 20.10 0.57 3.67
CA PHE A 48 19.17 -0.30 2.98
C PHE A 48 19.53 -1.79 3.08
N SER A 49 20.83 -2.11 3.24
CA SER A 49 21.28 -3.50 3.41
C SER A 49 20.68 -4.16 4.66
N LYS A 50 20.43 -3.40 5.72
CA LYS A 50 19.75 -3.89 6.93
C LYS A 50 18.27 -4.23 6.69
N ILE A 51 17.63 -3.52 5.75
CA ILE A 51 16.26 -3.85 5.33
C ILE A 51 16.26 -5.17 4.57
N GLU A 52 17.17 -5.32 3.59
CA GLU A 52 17.30 -6.53 2.78
C GLU A 52 17.64 -7.76 3.66
N GLU A 53 18.57 -7.61 4.59
CA GLU A 53 18.92 -8.68 5.53
C GLU A 53 17.68 -9.15 6.32
N LYS A 54 16.93 -8.22 6.92
CA LYS A 54 15.71 -8.56 7.68
C LYS A 54 14.62 -9.17 6.80
N VAL A 55 14.45 -8.70 5.57
CA VAL A 55 13.51 -9.28 4.60
C VAL A 55 13.91 -10.71 4.29
N ASN A 56 15.17 -10.96 3.95
CA ASN A 56 15.68 -12.30 3.63
C ASN A 56 15.53 -13.26 4.82
N MET A 57 15.86 -12.81 6.04
CA MET A 57 15.66 -13.60 7.26
C MET A 57 14.20 -14.01 7.46
N ASN A 58 13.25 -13.10 7.21
CA ASN A 58 11.82 -13.40 7.35
C ASN A 58 11.32 -14.30 6.22
N LEU A 59 11.75 -14.08 4.98
CA LEU A 59 11.40 -14.95 3.85
C LEU A 59 11.91 -16.38 4.02
N ALA A 60 13.06 -16.58 4.68
CA ALA A 60 13.63 -17.91 4.92
C ALA A 60 12.85 -18.72 6.00
N GLN A 61 11.93 -18.12 6.73
CA GLN A 61 11.12 -18.83 7.74
C GLN A 61 10.23 -19.88 7.07
N LYS A 62 10.08 -21.02 7.73
CA LYS A 62 9.33 -22.18 7.20
C LYS A 62 7.88 -21.82 6.85
N GLU A 63 7.24 -21.02 7.68
CA GLU A 63 5.85 -20.59 7.48
C GLU A 63 5.65 -19.68 6.24
N MET A 64 6.72 -19.12 5.71
CA MET A 64 6.68 -18.29 4.50
C MET A 64 6.78 -19.11 3.21
N GLN A 65 7.20 -20.38 3.30
CA GLN A 65 7.48 -21.21 2.13
C GLN A 65 6.22 -21.82 1.49
N GLU A 66 5.07 -21.76 2.16
CA GLU A 66 3.84 -22.38 1.68
C GLU A 66 2.66 -21.40 1.71
N GLY A 67 1.85 -21.46 0.65
CA GLY A 67 0.60 -20.72 0.54
C GLY A 67 0.81 -19.21 0.36
N ARG A 68 -0.25 -18.45 0.61
CA ARG A 68 -0.28 -17.00 0.42
C ARG A 68 -0.01 -16.28 1.75
N LYS A 69 1.05 -15.54 1.81
CA LYS A 69 1.50 -14.78 2.98
C LYS A 69 1.62 -13.29 2.65
N VAL A 70 1.86 -12.51 3.67
CA VAL A 70 2.17 -11.07 3.55
C VAL A 70 3.40 -10.79 4.37
N LEU A 71 4.36 -10.09 3.77
CA LEU A 71 5.51 -9.52 4.42
C LEU A 71 5.29 -8.00 4.50
N LYS A 72 5.44 -7.43 5.69
CA LYS A 72 5.34 -5.98 5.90
C LYS A 72 6.68 -5.44 6.38
N ILE A 73 7.20 -4.46 5.65
CA ILE A 73 8.37 -3.68 6.04
C ILE A 73 7.87 -2.36 6.64
N THR A 74 8.40 -1.95 7.77
CA THR A 74 8.12 -0.66 8.40
C THR A 74 9.44 -0.03 8.81
N VAL A 75 9.69 1.20 8.38
CA VAL A 75 10.95 1.91 8.58
C VAL A 75 10.67 3.31 9.10
N SER A 76 11.38 3.69 10.15
CA SER A 76 11.49 5.06 10.65
C SER A 76 12.96 5.35 10.96
N GLU A 77 13.27 6.51 11.50
CA GLU A 77 14.65 6.94 11.74
C GLU A 77 15.46 5.91 12.53
N GLU A 78 14.88 5.39 13.64
CA GLU A 78 15.55 4.48 14.56
C GLU A 78 15.09 3.02 14.42
N ASN A 79 14.06 2.76 13.61
CA ASN A 79 13.44 1.44 13.61
C ASN A 79 13.32 0.85 12.21
N ILE A 80 13.68 -0.44 12.10
CA ILE A 80 13.38 -1.28 10.94
C ILE A 80 12.69 -2.54 11.46
N PHE A 81 11.40 -2.68 11.13
CA PHE A 81 10.61 -3.87 11.43
C PHE A 81 10.20 -4.58 10.15
N VAL A 82 10.38 -5.90 10.16
CA VAL A 82 9.82 -6.78 9.12
C VAL A 82 8.95 -7.80 9.85
N THR A 83 7.69 -7.87 9.48
CA THR A 83 6.71 -8.77 10.07
C THR A 83 5.99 -9.55 8.99
N THR A 84 5.49 -10.71 9.35
CA THR A 84 4.79 -11.63 8.45
C THR A 84 3.39 -11.96 8.99
N ARG A 85 2.49 -12.29 8.10
CA ARG A 85 1.15 -12.80 8.43
C ARG A 85 0.57 -13.59 7.26
N THR A 86 -0.48 -14.34 7.50
CA THR A 86 -1.28 -14.96 6.44
C THR A 86 -1.97 -13.88 5.59
N ASN A 87 -2.06 -14.09 4.28
CA ASN A 87 -2.86 -13.25 3.40
C ASN A 87 -4.34 -13.51 3.69
N THR A 88 -5.10 -12.44 3.88
CA THR A 88 -6.53 -12.51 4.21
C THR A 88 -7.44 -12.59 3.01
N TYR A 89 -6.95 -12.27 1.80
CA TYR A 89 -7.73 -12.38 0.58
C TYR A 89 -7.78 -13.81 0.10
N GLN A 90 -8.99 -14.35 -0.08
CA GLN A 90 -9.26 -15.70 -0.53
C GLN A 90 -9.71 -15.68 -2.01
N LYS A 91 -9.74 -16.86 -2.64
CA LYS A 91 -10.18 -16.99 -4.03
C LYS A 91 -11.62 -16.48 -4.23
N GLU A 92 -12.47 -16.75 -3.26
CA GLU A 92 -13.88 -16.35 -3.23
C GLU A 92 -14.05 -14.81 -3.25
N ASP A 93 -13.11 -14.05 -2.66
CA ASP A 93 -13.13 -12.58 -2.69
C ASP A 93 -12.95 -12.04 -4.11
N TYR A 94 -12.14 -12.72 -4.93
CA TYR A 94 -11.93 -12.36 -6.33
C TYR A 94 -13.11 -12.72 -7.21
N GLU A 95 -13.80 -13.82 -6.91
CA GLU A 95 -14.98 -14.26 -7.66
C GLU A 95 -16.22 -13.43 -7.31
N LYS A 96 -16.42 -13.14 -6.04
CA LYS A 96 -17.57 -12.39 -5.52
C LYS A 96 -17.42 -10.86 -5.70
N GLY A 97 -16.17 -10.37 -5.66
CA GLY A 97 -15.89 -8.94 -5.60
C GLY A 97 -16.15 -8.33 -4.23
N PHE A 98 -15.92 -7.04 -4.12
CA PHE A 98 -16.07 -6.25 -2.91
C PHE A 98 -17.21 -5.24 -3.01
N ALA A 99 -18.01 -5.12 -1.96
CA ALA A 99 -18.89 -3.98 -1.80
C ALA A 99 -18.06 -2.72 -1.50
N THR A 100 -18.36 -1.65 -2.22
CA THR A 100 -17.67 -0.36 -2.08
C THR A 100 -18.64 0.77 -1.78
N ALA A 101 -18.17 1.82 -1.14
CA ALA A 101 -18.91 3.07 -0.93
C ALA A 101 -17.95 4.26 -0.99
N ILE A 102 -18.49 5.43 -1.32
CA ILE A 102 -17.71 6.67 -1.29
C ILE A 102 -17.48 7.10 0.16
N SER A 103 -16.21 7.34 0.50
CA SER A 103 -15.83 7.91 1.80
C SER A 103 -16.21 9.40 1.90
N ASN A 104 -16.56 9.84 3.10
CA ASN A 104 -16.73 11.26 3.41
C ASN A 104 -15.38 11.99 3.57
N VAL A 105 -14.31 11.27 3.87
CA VAL A 105 -12.94 11.80 3.93
C VAL A 105 -12.43 12.05 2.52
N ARG A 106 -11.75 13.17 2.30
CA ARG A 106 -11.20 13.54 1.00
C ARG A 106 -9.69 13.36 0.96
N ARG A 107 -9.18 12.83 -0.16
CA ARG A 107 -7.73 12.82 -0.42
C ARG A 107 -7.27 14.24 -0.74
N ASN A 108 -6.20 14.66 -0.11
CA ASN A 108 -5.60 15.95 -0.39
C ASN A 108 -4.52 15.79 -1.47
N GLN A 109 -4.88 16.08 -2.72
CA GLN A 109 -3.96 16.00 -3.88
C GLN A 109 -2.85 17.05 -3.85
N THR A 110 -2.92 18.04 -2.94
CA THR A 110 -1.84 19.04 -2.78
C THR A 110 -0.81 18.63 -1.73
N SER A 111 -1.11 17.62 -0.92
CA SER A 111 -0.19 17.09 0.08
C SER A 111 0.80 16.11 -0.55
N PRO A 112 2.12 16.32 -0.42
CA PRO A 112 3.10 15.36 -0.92
C PRO A 112 3.02 14.00 -0.23
N PHE A 113 2.52 13.93 1.01
CA PHE A 113 2.30 12.66 1.73
C PHE A 113 1.33 11.72 1.02
N THR A 114 0.39 12.26 0.23
CA THR A 114 -0.57 11.46 -0.55
C THR A 114 0.10 10.54 -1.58
N TYR A 115 1.27 10.96 -2.09
CA TYR A 115 2.00 10.25 -3.14
C TYR A 115 3.08 9.29 -2.61
N HIS A 116 3.27 9.23 -1.29
CA HIS A 116 4.27 8.40 -0.65
C HIS A 116 3.63 7.44 0.36
N LYS A 117 4.18 6.22 0.43
CA LYS A 117 3.67 5.20 1.36
C LYS A 117 4.28 5.37 2.75
N THR A 118 3.85 6.45 3.42
CA THR A 118 4.33 6.83 4.75
C THR A 118 3.45 6.27 5.86
N LEU A 119 3.90 6.38 7.11
CA LEU A 119 3.10 6.01 8.30
C LEU A 119 1.94 6.98 8.56
N ASN A 120 1.83 8.10 7.84
CA ASN A 120 0.66 8.97 7.82
C ASN A 120 -0.51 8.29 7.08
N TYR A 121 -0.95 7.14 7.57
CA TYR A 121 -1.95 6.28 6.93
C TYR A 121 -3.25 6.19 7.74
N GLY A 122 -3.41 7.10 8.72
CA GLY A 122 -4.52 7.10 9.66
C GLY A 122 -5.88 7.17 8.99
N ASP A 123 -6.08 8.12 8.06
CA ASP A 123 -7.34 8.29 7.32
C ASP A 123 -7.76 7.01 6.60
N CYS A 124 -6.82 6.36 5.90
CA CYS A 124 -7.09 5.12 5.18
C CYS A 124 -7.54 3.99 6.13
N ILE A 125 -6.86 3.84 7.26
CA ILE A 125 -7.16 2.76 8.22
C ILE A 125 -8.47 3.03 8.96
N MET A 126 -8.73 4.28 9.35
CA MET A 126 -9.97 4.64 10.04
C MET A 126 -11.19 4.47 9.13
N GLU A 127 -11.12 4.95 7.89
CA GLU A 127 -12.21 4.76 6.92
C GLU A 127 -12.42 3.28 6.56
N LYS A 128 -11.34 2.48 6.47
CA LYS A 128 -11.49 1.04 6.25
C LYS A 128 -12.17 0.33 7.42
N ARG A 129 -11.88 0.72 8.67
CA ARG A 129 -12.56 0.20 9.87
C ARG A 129 -14.05 0.57 9.85
N ARG A 130 -14.36 1.85 9.60
CA ARG A 130 -15.73 2.35 9.50
C ARG A 130 -16.54 1.65 8.40
N ALA A 131 -15.94 1.49 7.21
CA ALA A 131 -16.56 0.77 6.11
C ALA A 131 -16.89 -0.68 6.48
N LYS A 132 -15.96 -1.37 7.17
CA LYS A 132 -16.15 -2.74 7.63
C LYS A 132 -17.37 -2.86 8.59
N GLU A 133 -17.58 -1.91 9.48
CA GLU A 133 -18.74 -1.87 10.38
C GLU A 133 -20.08 -1.77 9.62
N MET A 134 -20.06 -1.20 8.41
CA MET A 134 -21.19 -1.10 7.49
C MET A 134 -21.28 -2.25 6.47
N GLY A 135 -20.47 -3.29 6.62
CA GLY A 135 -20.42 -4.42 5.68
C GLY A 135 -19.74 -4.11 4.35
N ILE A 136 -19.00 -3.00 4.26
CA ILE A 136 -18.30 -2.55 3.06
C ILE A 136 -16.83 -2.96 3.15
N GLN A 137 -16.30 -3.57 2.09
CA GLN A 137 -14.95 -4.11 2.07
C GLN A 137 -13.89 -3.06 1.71
N GLU A 138 -14.22 -2.10 0.82
CA GLU A 138 -13.27 -1.06 0.41
C GLU A 138 -13.96 0.30 0.23
N PRO A 139 -13.64 1.31 1.05
CA PRO A 139 -14.11 2.67 0.82
C PRO A 139 -13.32 3.32 -0.31
N ILE A 140 -13.99 4.09 -1.17
CA ILE A 140 -13.40 4.84 -2.28
C ILE A 140 -13.29 6.31 -1.88
N PHE A 141 -12.11 6.88 -2.01
CA PHE A 141 -11.88 8.29 -1.75
C PHE A 141 -12.07 9.13 -3.00
N LEU A 142 -12.75 10.26 -2.83
CA LEU A 142 -12.66 11.38 -3.75
C LEU A 142 -11.59 12.36 -3.25
N ASN A 143 -11.03 13.14 -4.16
CA ASN A 143 -10.16 14.27 -3.79
C ASN A 143 -10.98 15.52 -3.41
N THR A 144 -10.29 16.63 -3.11
CA THR A 144 -10.96 17.89 -2.72
C THR A 144 -11.73 18.55 -3.88
N ARG A 145 -11.52 18.11 -5.13
CA ARG A 145 -12.26 18.55 -6.32
C ARG A 145 -13.47 17.65 -6.63
N GLY A 146 -13.71 16.59 -5.84
CA GLY A 146 -14.78 15.63 -6.06
C GLY A 146 -14.46 14.56 -7.12
N GLU A 147 -13.22 14.45 -7.58
CA GLU A 147 -12.77 13.44 -8.52
C GLU A 147 -12.41 12.15 -7.78
N ILE A 148 -12.68 10.99 -8.38
CA ILE A 148 -12.26 9.70 -7.82
C ILE A 148 -10.72 9.66 -7.77
N ALA A 149 -10.18 9.26 -6.61
CA ALA A 149 -8.75 9.07 -6.42
C ALA A 149 -8.38 7.59 -6.32
N GLU A 150 -8.63 6.98 -5.18
CA GLU A 150 -8.23 5.60 -4.88
C GLU A 150 -9.12 4.98 -3.82
N GLY A 151 -8.96 3.68 -3.54
CA GLY A 151 -9.51 3.07 -2.33
C GLY A 151 -8.60 3.30 -1.12
N ALA A 152 -9.04 2.89 0.07
CA ALA A 152 -8.25 3.05 1.30
C ALA A 152 -6.90 2.29 1.23
N THR A 153 -6.89 1.15 0.54
CA THR A 153 -5.69 0.31 0.39
C THR A 153 -5.45 -0.14 -1.05
N THR A 154 -6.21 0.38 -2.01
CA THR A 154 -6.26 -0.06 -3.41
C THR A 154 -6.22 1.12 -4.37
N ASN A 155 -5.76 0.87 -5.61
CA ASN A 155 -6.07 1.74 -6.74
C ASN A 155 -7.34 1.24 -7.43
N VAL A 156 -8.04 2.11 -8.15
CA VAL A 156 -9.27 1.77 -8.86
C VAL A 156 -9.08 1.90 -10.37
N PHE A 157 -9.72 0.99 -11.09
CA PHE A 157 -9.82 0.97 -12.54
C PHE A 157 -11.29 0.75 -12.92
N PHE A 158 -11.68 1.31 -14.02
CA PHE A 158 -13.03 1.18 -14.55
C PHE A 158 -12.98 0.61 -15.97
N VAL A 159 -13.99 -0.15 -16.33
CA VAL A 159 -14.24 -0.51 -17.73
C VAL A 159 -15.36 0.38 -18.25
N LYS A 160 -15.07 1.19 -19.25
CA LYS A 160 -16.02 2.07 -19.90
C LYS A 160 -15.85 1.96 -21.41
N ASP A 161 -16.95 1.66 -22.13
CA ASP A 161 -16.96 1.52 -23.59
C ASP A 161 -15.84 0.58 -24.09
N GLU A 162 -15.72 -0.59 -23.43
CA GLU A 162 -14.69 -1.63 -23.68
C GLU A 162 -13.22 -1.15 -23.46
N GLN A 163 -13.02 0.00 -22.83
CA GLN A 163 -11.72 0.55 -22.50
C GLN A 163 -11.47 0.54 -21.01
N ILE A 164 -10.22 0.25 -20.61
CA ILE A 164 -9.80 0.41 -19.22
C ILE A 164 -9.43 1.86 -19.00
N VAL A 165 -10.05 2.49 -18.00
CA VAL A 165 -9.77 3.87 -17.59
C VAL A 165 -9.42 3.90 -16.11
N ALA A 166 -8.53 4.81 -15.71
CA ALA A 166 -8.14 4.98 -14.32
C ALA A 166 -7.92 6.47 -13.99
N PRO A 167 -8.17 6.89 -12.75
CA PRO A 167 -7.86 8.24 -12.33
C PRO A 167 -6.36 8.54 -12.53
N PRO A 168 -5.99 9.73 -13.04
CA PRO A 168 -4.57 10.11 -13.13
C PRO A 168 -3.97 10.34 -11.73
N LEU A 169 -2.66 10.20 -11.59
CA LEU A 169 -1.97 10.42 -10.30
C LEU A 169 -2.26 11.82 -9.72
N SER A 170 -2.48 12.82 -10.57
CA SER A 170 -2.85 14.18 -10.16
C SER A 170 -4.15 14.28 -9.37
N CYS A 171 -4.98 13.23 -9.34
CA CYS A 171 -6.14 13.13 -8.44
C CYS A 171 -5.76 12.94 -6.97
N GLY A 172 -4.49 12.67 -6.67
CA GLY A 172 -3.99 12.50 -5.30
C GLY A 172 -4.14 11.08 -4.80
N MET A 173 -3.29 10.20 -5.30
CA MET A 173 -3.27 8.79 -4.90
C MET A 173 -1.86 8.27 -4.79
N LEU A 174 -1.72 7.16 -4.07
CA LEU A 174 -0.47 6.44 -4.04
C LEU A 174 -0.17 5.80 -5.40
N PRO A 175 1.05 5.96 -5.97
CA PRO A 175 1.49 5.21 -7.13
C PRO A 175 1.59 3.71 -6.75
N GLY A 176 0.55 2.95 -7.09
CA GLY A 176 0.47 1.53 -6.76
C GLY A 176 1.33 0.68 -7.68
N ILE A 177 1.99 -0.36 -7.15
CA ILE A 177 2.84 -1.26 -7.92
C ILE A 177 2.02 -2.06 -8.94
N ILE A 178 0.86 -2.57 -8.53
CA ILE A 178 -0.06 -3.25 -9.48
C ILE A 178 -0.61 -2.25 -10.49
N ARG A 179 -0.84 -0.99 -10.12
CA ARG A 179 -1.23 0.06 -11.06
C ARG A 179 -0.14 0.25 -12.13
N GLU A 180 1.13 0.40 -11.73
CA GLU A 180 2.27 0.53 -12.65
C GLU A 180 2.35 -0.69 -13.58
N TYR A 181 2.30 -1.90 -13.04
CA TYR A 181 2.28 -3.13 -13.83
C TYR A 181 1.14 -3.19 -14.86
N LEU A 182 -0.08 -2.76 -14.49
CA LEU A 182 -1.21 -2.76 -15.42
C LEU A 182 -1.04 -1.72 -16.53
N TYR A 183 -0.44 -0.56 -16.26
CA TYR A 183 -0.12 0.44 -17.30
C TYR A 183 0.94 -0.06 -18.27
N ASP A 184 1.89 -0.89 -17.82
CA ASP A 184 2.90 -1.50 -18.69
C ASP A 184 2.30 -2.65 -19.54
N ALA A 185 1.31 -3.36 -19.00
CA ALA A 185 0.72 -4.54 -19.65
C ALA A 185 -0.47 -4.22 -20.57
N TYR A 186 -1.17 -3.10 -20.33
CA TYR A 186 -2.43 -2.75 -21.01
C TYR A 186 -2.49 -1.30 -21.43
N THR A 187 -3.26 -0.99 -22.47
CA THR A 187 -3.60 0.39 -22.83
C THR A 187 -4.66 0.90 -21.85
N ILE A 188 -4.30 1.85 -21.00
CA ILE A 188 -5.18 2.46 -19.98
C ILE A 188 -5.28 3.96 -20.26
N LYS A 189 -6.50 4.49 -20.27
CA LYS A 189 -6.81 5.91 -20.47
C LYS A 189 -7.06 6.63 -19.15
#